data_535c1cf71eff8da1d095c27479e03e22
#
_entry.id   535c1cf71eff8da1d095c27479e03e22
#
_cell.length_a   1.000
_cell.length_b   1.000
_cell.length_c   1.000
_cell.angle_alpha   90.00
_cell.angle_beta   90.00
_cell.angle_gamma   90.00
#
_symmetry.space_group_name_H-M   'P 1'
#
loop_
_entity.id
_entity.type
_entity.pdbx_description
1 polymer ?
#
loop_
_entity_poly.entity_id
_entity_poly.type
_entity_poly.pdbx_seq_one_letter_code
_entity_poly.pdbx_strand_id
1 'polypeptide(L)'
;AAIAHGKGYRVGGSDRVDSQILSQLRAQGIEVFIGHNAANLDGYDTVVYNAAIPRDNPEMVRARADGLQMIYRADFLTALMGEHKNAIGVAGMHGKSTTSAMLSHVFLSADRDPDILIGAQLPELNAAYRVGKTGTDFIFEACEYRDSFLSFRPTIAVVLNVEMDHPDYFKDMEQVRASFHKYLQIPGKSGHAVINADDENAMQCAKGIETPVTTFSLSSPAADFYATNLHFVHGCGRCE
;
A
#
# COMPACT_ATOMS: atom_id res chain seq x y z
N ALA A 1 -9.40 -3.29 8.38
CA ALA A 1 -10.46 -4.09 8.99
C ALA A 1 -10.42 -5.52 8.46
N ALA A 2 -10.73 -5.76 7.17
CA ALA A 2 -10.86 -7.11 6.61
C ALA A 2 -9.61 -7.99 6.78
N ILE A 3 -8.41 -7.47 6.50
CA ILE A 3 -7.15 -8.23 6.67
C ILE A 3 -6.97 -8.65 8.14
N ALA A 4 -7.21 -7.75 9.10
CA ALA A 4 -7.13 -8.08 10.52
C ALA A 4 -8.18 -9.14 10.92
N HIS A 5 -9.41 -8.99 10.42
CA HIS A 5 -10.47 -9.99 10.66
C HIS A 5 -10.11 -11.37 10.10
N GLY A 6 -9.58 -11.41 8.86
CA GLY A 6 -9.10 -12.66 8.24
C GLY A 6 -7.94 -13.33 8.98
N LYS A 7 -7.18 -12.55 9.76
CA LYS A 7 -6.13 -13.05 10.69
C LYS A 7 -6.67 -13.46 12.06
N GLY A 8 -7.99 -13.45 12.27
CA GLY A 8 -8.63 -13.92 13.48
C GLY A 8 -8.83 -12.87 14.59
N TYR A 9 -8.52 -11.59 14.31
CA TYR A 9 -8.84 -10.53 15.26
C TYR A 9 -10.36 -10.27 15.29
N ARG A 10 -10.91 -9.99 16.48
CA ARG A 10 -12.24 -9.39 16.58
C ARG A 10 -12.13 -7.93 16.13
N VAL A 11 -12.81 -7.58 15.05
CA VAL A 11 -12.74 -6.26 14.45
C VAL A 11 -14.09 -5.60 14.43
N GLY A 12 -14.15 -4.35 14.86
CA GLY A 12 -15.27 -3.43 14.64
C GLY A 12 -14.77 -2.13 14.02
N GLY A 13 -15.69 -1.33 13.53
CA GLY A 13 -15.34 -0.02 12.98
C GLY A 13 -16.53 0.92 12.87
N SER A 14 -16.26 2.22 12.82
CA SER A 14 -17.27 3.26 12.67
C SER A 14 -16.98 4.15 11.47
N ASP A 15 -18.02 4.63 10.82
CA ASP A 15 -17.96 5.66 9.79
C ASP A 15 -19.14 6.61 9.93
N ARG A 16 -19.01 7.84 9.45
CA ARG A 16 -20.08 8.85 9.52
C ARG A 16 -21.23 8.53 8.58
N VAL A 17 -20.95 7.89 7.45
CA VAL A 17 -21.89 7.65 6.35
C VAL A 17 -21.84 6.18 5.95
N ASP A 18 -23.00 5.59 5.70
CA ASP A 18 -23.06 4.21 5.19
C ASP A 18 -22.58 4.14 3.73
N SER A 19 -21.99 3.02 3.37
CA SER A 19 -21.42 2.80 2.04
C SER A 19 -21.43 1.31 1.64
N GLN A 20 -21.24 1.06 0.35
CA GLN A 20 -21.12 -0.31 -0.15
C GLN A 20 -19.94 -1.06 0.51
N ILE A 21 -18.84 -0.37 0.81
CA ILE A 21 -17.67 -0.96 1.50
C ILE A 21 -18.09 -1.42 2.90
N LEU A 22 -18.85 -0.63 3.63
CA LEU A 22 -19.34 -1.01 4.96
C LEU A 22 -20.30 -2.20 4.90
N SER A 23 -21.14 -2.27 3.87
CA SER A 23 -22.01 -3.42 3.63
C SER A 23 -21.20 -4.69 3.36
N GLN A 24 -20.11 -4.60 2.59
CA GLN A 24 -19.18 -5.73 2.37
C GLN A 24 -18.47 -6.18 3.66
N LEU A 25 -18.09 -5.25 4.53
CA LEU A 25 -17.48 -5.57 5.83
C LEU A 25 -18.49 -6.27 6.76
N ARG A 26 -19.74 -5.80 6.81
CA ARG A 26 -20.81 -6.48 7.57
C ARG A 26 -21.07 -7.91 7.09
N ALA A 27 -21.04 -8.09 5.76
CA ALA A 27 -21.22 -9.42 5.15
C ALA A 27 -20.10 -10.42 5.54
N GLN A 28 -18.93 -9.91 5.94
CA GLN A 28 -17.80 -10.69 6.45
C GLN A 28 -17.85 -10.91 7.97
N GLY A 29 -18.89 -10.44 8.66
CA GLY A 29 -19.03 -10.58 10.11
C GLY A 29 -18.31 -9.49 10.91
N ILE A 30 -17.84 -8.43 10.26
CA ILE A 30 -17.23 -7.28 10.95
C ILE A 30 -18.35 -6.36 11.47
N GLU A 31 -18.28 -6.02 12.75
CA GLU A 31 -19.23 -5.11 13.38
C GLU A 31 -19.02 -3.68 12.87
N VAL A 32 -20.07 -3.08 12.31
CA VAL A 32 -19.97 -1.74 11.69
C VAL A 32 -21.03 -0.80 12.26
N PHE A 33 -20.58 0.31 12.83
CA PHE A 33 -21.38 1.37 13.41
C PHE A 33 -21.49 2.56 12.43
N ILE A 34 -22.66 3.15 12.33
CA ILE A 34 -22.86 4.42 11.61
C ILE A 34 -22.93 5.54 12.66
N GLY A 35 -22.04 6.52 12.48
CA GLY A 35 -21.81 7.58 13.46
C GLY A 35 -20.74 7.19 14.50
N HIS A 36 -20.11 8.21 15.03
CA HIS A 36 -19.08 8.05 16.06
C HIS A 36 -19.68 8.19 17.46
N ASN A 37 -19.52 7.16 18.27
CA ASN A 37 -20.00 7.14 19.66
C ASN A 37 -19.00 6.43 20.54
N ALA A 38 -18.81 6.92 21.76
CA ALA A 38 -17.94 6.31 22.75
C ALA A 38 -18.28 4.82 23.02
N ALA A 39 -19.56 4.46 23.01
CA ALA A 39 -20.04 3.09 23.18
C ALA A 39 -19.61 2.12 22.07
N ASN A 40 -19.21 2.62 20.90
CA ASN A 40 -18.68 1.78 19.83
C ASN A 40 -17.37 1.06 20.21
N LEU A 41 -16.71 1.51 21.27
CA LEU A 41 -15.48 0.88 21.79
C LEU A 41 -15.73 -0.20 22.84
N ASP A 42 -16.97 -0.51 23.19
CA ASP A 42 -17.26 -1.49 24.24
C ASP A 42 -16.77 -2.88 23.85
N GLY A 43 -15.87 -3.42 24.67
CA GLY A 43 -15.26 -4.73 24.45
C GLY A 43 -14.11 -4.76 23.43
N TYR A 44 -13.57 -3.60 23.05
CA TYR A 44 -12.33 -3.47 22.28
C TYR A 44 -11.19 -2.96 23.17
N ASP A 45 -9.98 -3.43 22.90
CA ASP A 45 -8.75 -3.07 23.64
C ASP A 45 -7.81 -2.18 22.84
N THR A 46 -8.01 -2.14 21.52
CA THR A 46 -7.12 -1.45 20.59
C THR A 46 -7.92 -0.60 19.61
N VAL A 47 -7.48 0.64 19.39
CA VAL A 47 -8.07 1.57 18.43
C VAL A 47 -7.06 1.86 17.32
N VAL A 48 -7.42 1.50 16.08
CA VAL A 48 -6.64 1.86 14.88
C VAL A 48 -7.27 3.09 14.25
N TYR A 49 -6.50 4.17 14.12
CA TYR A 49 -6.99 5.45 13.62
C TYR A 49 -6.08 6.05 12.54
N ASN A 50 -6.58 7.00 11.77
CA ASN A 50 -5.81 7.75 10.77
C ASN A 50 -5.82 9.26 11.07
N ALA A 51 -5.03 10.02 10.31
CA ALA A 51 -4.89 11.47 10.48
C ALA A 51 -6.17 12.28 10.21
N ALA A 52 -7.16 11.70 9.52
CA ALA A 52 -8.43 12.38 9.23
C ALA A 52 -9.38 12.40 10.42
N ILE A 53 -9.14 11.57 11.44
CA ILE A 53 -10.01 11.51 12.62
C ILE A 53 -9.64 12.66 13.58
N PRO A 54 -10.59 13.59 13.88
CA PRO A 54 -10.35 14.69 14.79
C PRO A 54 -10.01 14.21 16.23
N ARG A 55 -9.23 14.99 16.94
CA ARG A 55 -8.83 14.65 18.32
C ARG A 55 -9.99 14.65 19.32
N ASP A 56 -11.04 15.38 19.03
CA ASP A 56 -12.28 15.52 19.82
C ASP A 56 -13.35 14.49 19.41
N ASN A 57 -13.07 13.60 18.46
CA ASN A 57 -13.96 12.49 18.15
C ASN A 57 -14.27 11.69 19.42
N PRO A 58 -15.55 11.37 19.74
CA PRO A 58 -15.95 10.72 20.99
C PRO A 58 -15.28 9.38 21.24
N GLU A 59 -14.98 8.60 20.19
CA GLU A 59 -14.24 7.34 20.29
C GLU A 59 -12.76 7.61 20.68
N MET A 60 -12.15 8.62 20.05
CA MET A 60 -10.77 9.01 20.39
C MET A 60 -10.63 9.56 21.81
N VAL A 61 -11.64 10.31 22.27
CA VAL A 61 -11.69 10.82 23.67
C VAL A 61 -11.82 9.65 24.65
N ARG A 62 -12.75 8.74 24.40
CA ARG A 62 -12.99 7.55 25.20
C ARG A 62 -11.75 6.64 25.24
N ALA A 63 -11.13 6.36 24.10
CA ALA A 63 -9.94 5.52 24.02
C ALA A 63 -8.79 6.03 24.89
N ARG A 64 -8.57 7.36 24.91
CA ARG A 64 -7.56 7.97 25.78
C ARG A 64 -7.94 7.88 27.26
N ALA A 65 -9.20 8.12 27.60
CA ALA A 65 -9.68 8.09 28.97
C ALA A 65 -9.57 6.68 29.59
N ASP A 66 -9.86 5.66 28.80
CA ASP A 66 -9.81 4.26 29.22
C ASP A 66 -8.40 3.65 29.10
N GLY A 67 -7.43 4.39 28.54
CA GLY A 67 -6.05 3.88 28.34
C GLY A 67 -5.95 2.75 27.31
N LEU A 68 -6.87 2.72 26.32
CA LEU A 68 -6.82 1.72 25.25
C LEU A 68 -5.56 1.89 24.41
N GLN A 69 -5.06 0.80 23.82
CA GLN A 69 -3.96 0.87 22.87
C GLN A 69 -4.39 1.64 21.63
N MET A 70 -3.66 2.71 21.31
CA MET A 70 -3.97 3.55 20.14
C MET A 70 -2.84 3.41 19.13
N ILE A 71 -3.17 2.87 17.95
CA ILE A 71 -2.20 2.58 16.88
C ILE A 71 -2.56 3.41 15.65
N TYR A 72 -1.59 4.12 15.10
CA TYR A 72 -1.79 4.79 13.82
C TYR A 72 -1.94 3.76 12.68
N ARG A 73 -2.85 4.03 11.73
CA ARG A 73 -3.19 3.07 10.66
C ARG A 73 -1.96 2.58 9.88
N ALA A 74 -0.99 3.46 9.61
CA ALA A 74 0.22 3.09 8.89
C ALA A 74 1.09 2.11 9.71
N ASP A 75 1.22 2.34 11.03
CA ASP A 75 1.99 1.46 11.92
C ASP A 75 1.32 0.09 12.05
N PHE A 76 -0.01 0.07 12.13
CA PHE A 76 -0.77 -1.18 12.14
C PHE A 76 -0.60 -1.98 10.83
N LEU A 77 -0.66 -1.31 9.69
CA LEU A 77 -0.37 -1.96 8.40
C LEU A 77 1.07 -2.47 8.32
N THR A 78 2.01 -1.70 8.85
CA THR A 78 3.43 -2.12 8.94
C THR A 78 3.60 -3.39 9.77
N ALA A 79 2.90 -3.49 10.90
CA ALA A 79 2.92 -4.70 11.72
C ALA A 79 2.36 -5.91 10.93
N LEU A 80 1.26 -5.73 10.23
CA LEU A 80 0.70 -6.78 9.36
C LEU A 80 1.64 -7.19 8.23
N MET A 81 2.38 -6.23 7.62
CA MET A 81 3.38 -6.51 6.58
C MET A 81 4.54 -7.35 7.13
N GLY A 82 4.99 -7.08 8.34
CA GLY A 82 6.11 -7.79 8.97
C GLY A 82 5.88 -9.29 9.18
N GLU A 83 4.65 -9.75 9.07
CA GLU A 83 4.28 -11.17 9.11
C GLU A 83 4.49 -11.89 7.77
N HIS A 84 4.74 -11.13 6.68
CA HIS A 84 4.90 -11.68 5.34
C HIS A 84 6.37 -11.76 4.93
N LYS A 85 6.72 -12.85 4.24
CA LYS A 85 8.07 -13.01 3.68
C LYS A 85 8.35 -11.97 2.59
N ASN A 86 7.36 -11.71 1.75
CA ASN A 86 7.43 -10.75 0.66
C ASN A 86 6.35 -9.68 0.84
N ALA A 87 6.76 -8.49 1.26
CA ALA A 87 5.92 -7.30 1.27
C ALA A 87 6.33 -6.41 0.10
N ILE A 88 5.49 -6.33 -0.93
CA ILE A 88 5.77 -5.64 -2.19
C ILE A 88 5.01 -4.33 -2.22
N GLY A 89 5.72 -3.23 -2.05
CA GLY A 89 5.16 -1.88 -2.09
C GLY A 89 5.37 -1.21 -3.44
N VAL A 90 4.28 -0.81 -4.09
CA VAL A 90 4.32 -0.11 -5.39
C VAL A 90 4.12 1.38 -5.18
N ALA A 91 5.17 2.15 -5.44
CA ALA A 91 5.21 3.61 -5.35
C ALA A 91 5.40 4.26 -6.74
N GLY A 92 5.12 5.55 -6.81
CA GLY A 92 5.24 6.37 -8.01
C GLY A 92 4.12 7.40 -8.06
N MET A 93 4.28 8.48 -8.77
CA MET A 93 3.22 9.49 -8.89
C MET A 93 2.02 8.92 -9.64
N HIS A 94 2.26 8.12 -10.69
CA HIS A 94 1.24 7.53 -11.53
C HIS A 94 1.39 6.01 -11.67
N GLY A 95 0.28 5.30 -11.93
CA GLY A 95 0.28 3.88 -12.25
C GLY A 95 0.31 2.92 -11.06
N LYS A 96 0.36 3.39 -9.81
CA LYS A 96 0.39 2.55 -8.60
C LYS A 96 -0.72 1.48 -8.59
N SER A 97 -1.98 1.91 -8.68
CA SER A 97 -3.15 1.01 -8.64
C SER A 97 -3.14 0.01 -9.79
N THR A 98 -2.83 0.47 -11.00
CA THR A 98 -2.77 -0.40 -12.19
C THR A 98 -1.68 -1.46 -12.05
N THR A 99 -0.47 -1.05 -11.65
CA THR A 99 0.65 -1.99 -11.49
C THR A 99 0.40 -2.97 -10.35
N SER A 100 -0.12 -2.49 -9.21
CA SER A 100 -0.48 -3.37 -8.09
C SER A 100 -1.58 -4.36 -8.48
N ALA A 101 -2.55 -3.93 -9.29
CA ALA A 101 -3.58 -4.80 -9.84
C ALA A 101 -3.00 -5.88 -10.76
N MET A 102 -2.16 -5.49 -11.73
CA MET A 102 -1.49 -6.43 -12.65
C MET A 102 -0.61 -7.42 -11.89
N LEU A 103 0.17 -6.94 -10.92
CA LEU A 103 1.00 -7.78 -10.07
C LEU A 103 0.15 -8.79 -9.27
N SER A 104 -0.98 -8.34 -8.72
CA SER A 104 -1.92 -9.22 -8.02
C SER A 104 -2.45 -10.32 -8.93
N HIS A 105 -2.79 -10.00 -10.18
CA HIS A 105 -3.21 -10.99 -11.16
C HIS A 105 -2.11 -12.01 -11.49
N VAL A 106 -0.87 -11.57 -11.66
CA VAL A 106 0.28 -12.45 -11.91
C VAL A 106 0.45 -13.43 -10.74
N PHE A 107 0.38 -12.94 -9.50
CA PHE A 107 0.52 -13.80 -8.32
C PHE A 107 -0.63 -14.80 -8.20
N LEU A 108 -1.88 -14.36 -8.41
CA LEU A 108 -3.04 -15.25 -8.37
C LEU A 108 -3.01 -16.30 -9.49
N SER A 109 -2.57 -15.91 -10.71
CA SER A 109 -2.44 -16.85 -11.84
C SER A 109 -1.29 -17.87 -11.66
N ALA A 110 -0.33 -17.55 -10.78
CA ALA A 110 0.76 -18.45 -10.41
C ALA A 110 0.43 -19.30 -9.16
N ASP A 111 -0.87 -19.43 -8.82
CA ASP A 111 -1.36 -20.14 -7.63
C ASP A 111 -0.74 -19.64 -6.32
N ARG A 112 -0.25 -18.38 -6.31
CA ARG A 112 0.14 -17.67 -5.09
C ARG A 112 -1.12 -17.15 -4.42
N ASP A 113 -1.07 -17.01 -3.12
CA ASP A 113 -2.22 -16.60 -2.31
C ASP A 113 -1.92 -15.30 -1.53
N PRO A 114 -1.71 -14.16 -2.22
CA PRO A 114 -1.28 -12.92 -1.58
C PRO A 114 -2.39 -12.25 -0.77
N ASP A 115 -1.98 -11.58 0.32
CA ASP A 115 -2.73 -10.45 0.83
C ASP A 115 -2.59 -9.28 -0.15
N ILE A 116 -3.66 -8.55 -0.43
CA ILE A 116 -3.68 -7.43 -1.38
C ILE A 116 -4.34 -6.23 -0.70
N LEU A 117 -3.72 -5.06 -0.85
CA LEU A 117 -4.28 -3.79 -0.41
C LEU A 117 -3.95 -2.69 -1.43
N ILE A 118 -4.93 -2.30 -2.23
CA ILE A 118 -4.76 -1.30 -3.29
C ILE A 118 -5.81 -0.20 -3.16
N GLY A 119 -5.56 0.96 -3.77
CA GLY A 119 -6.44 2.13 -3.68
C GLY A 119 -7.66 2.06 -4.59
N ALA A 120 -7.73 1.08 -5.50
CA ALA A 120 -8.82 0.91 -6.45
C ALA A 120 -9.47 -0.47 -6.32
N GLN A 121 -10.75 -0.56 -6.67
CA GLN A 121 -11.47 -1.82 -6.70
C GLN A 121 -10.98 -2.67 -7.88
N LEU A 122 -10.56 -3.92 -7.60
CA LEU A 122 -10.26 -4.91 -8.62
C LEU A 122 -11.57 -5.57 -9.07
N PRO A 123 -11.90 -5.55 -10.37
CA PRO A 123 -13.15 -6.13 -10.85
C PRO A 123 -13.31 -7.61 -10.48
N GLU A 124 -12.25 -8.40 -10.58
CA GLU A 124 -12.25 -9.84 -10.32
C GLU A 124 -12.42 -10.17 -8.84
N LEU A 125 -11.97 -9.29 -7.95
CA LEU A 125 -12.15 -9.46 -6.51
C LEU A 125 -13.39 -8.75 -5.99
N ASN A 126 -13.99 -7.86 -6.80
CA ASN A 126 -15.03 -6.92 -6.38
C ASN A 126 -14.67 -6.17 -5.08
N ALA A 127 -13.38 -5.93 -4.86
CA ALA A 127 -12.83 -5.32 -3.66
C ALA A 127 -11.49 -4.63 -3.95
N ALA A 128 -11.12 -3.67 -3.11
CA ALA A 128 -9.80 -3.03 -3.10
C ALA A 128 -8.79 -3.79 -2.23
N TYR A 129 -9.16 -4.93 -1.71
CA TYR A 129 -8.33 -5.78 -0.85
C TYR A 129 -8.65 -7.25 -1.04
N ARG A 130 -7.70 -8.09 -0.68
CA ARG A 130 -7.86 -9.54 -0.53
C ARG A 130 -7.12 -10.03 0.71
N VAL A 131 -7.67 -11.03 1.35
CA VAL A 131 -7.01 -11.73 2.46
C VAL A 131 -6.59 -13.11 1.98
N GLY A 132 -5.29 -13.34 1.91
CA GLY A 132 -4.71 -14.64 1.64
C GLY A 132 -4.70 -15.52 2.89
N LYS A 133 -4.46 -16.81 2.71
CA LYS A 133 -4.38 -17.79 3.80
C LYS A 133 -2.93 -18.15 4.16
N THR A 134 -2.00 -17.94 3.23
CA THR A 134 -0.61 -18.40 3.37
C THR A 134 0.26 -17.44 4.18
N GLY A 135 -0.07 -16.15 4.21
CA GLY A 135 0.74 -15.10 4.85
C GLY A 135 2.13 -14.93 4.21
N THR A 136 2.34 -15.41 2.97
CA THR A 136 3.66 -15.37 2.32
C THR A 136 3.89 -14.05 1.60
N ASP A 137 2.90 -13.55 0.87
CA ASP A 137 3.02 -12.39 0.01
C ASP A 137 2.01 -11.32 0.41
N PHE A 138 2.44 -10.06 0.42
CA PHE A 138 1.58 -8.90 0.59
C PHE A 138 1.87 -7.87 -0.49
N ILE A 139 0.88 -7.53 -1.30
CA ILE A 139 0.98 -6.55 -2.38
C ILE A 139 0.19 -5.32 -1.98
N PHE A 140 0.82 -4.16 -2.00
CA PHE A 140 0.15 -2.93 -1.58
C PHE A 140 0.62 -1.69 -2.35
N GLU A 141 -0.25 -0.69 -2.41
CA GLU A 141 0.12 0.64 -2.88
C GLU A 141 0.82 1.42 -1.78
N ALA A 142 1.97 1.96 -2.10
CA ALA A 142 2.78 2.81 -1.24
C ALA A 142 2.63 4.27 -1.69
N CYS A 143 1.66 4.98 -1.11
CA CYS A 143 1.37 6.37 -1.44
C CYS A 143 2.44 7.30 -0.87
N GLU A 144 3.00 8.16 -1.71
CA GLU A 144 4.05 9.14 -1.39
C GLU A 144 3.54 10.37 -0.66
N TYR A 145 2.24 10.65 -0.75
CA TYR A 145 1.65 11.86 -0.16
C TYR A 145 1.92 11.95 1.34
N ARG A 146 2.48 13.08 1.76
CA ARG A 146 2.92 13.35 3.13
C ARG A 146 3.86 12.30 3.70
N ASP A 147 4.72 11.76 2.85
CA ASP A 147 5.71 10.73 3.22
C ASP A 147 5.08 9.46 3.83
N SER A 148 3.77 9.21 3.60
CA SER A 148 3.07 8.10 4.23
C SER A 148 3.67 6.73 3.89
N PHE A 149 4.28 6.58 2.70
CA PHE A 149 4.96 5.34 2.31
C PHE A 149 6.23 5.04 3.14
N LEU A 150 6.83 6.05 3.79
CA LEU A 150 7.99 5.86 4.66
C LEU A 150 7.64 5.16 5.98
N SER A 151 6.36 5.10 6.33
CA SER A 151 5.89 4.34 7.49
C SER A 151 5.84 2.84 7.22
N PHE A 152 5.82 2.41 5.95
CA PHE A 152 5.74 0.99 5.59
C PHE A 152 7.12 0.31 5.66
N ARG A 153 7.10 -1.03 5.63
CA ARG A 153 8.31 -1.86 5.67
C ARG A 153 8.28 -2.89 4.53
N PRO A 154 8.31 -2.43 3.27
CA PRO A 154 8.42 -3.36 2.16
C PRO A 154 9.72 -4.16 2.23
N THR A 155 9.67 -5.42 1.84
CA THR A 155 10.87 -6.21 1.50
C THR A 155 11.26 -6.00 0.04
N ILE A 156 10.27 -5.59 -0.79
CA ILE A 156 10.49 -5.22 -2.20
C ILE A 156 9.83 -3.86 -2.43
N ALA A 157 10.64 -2.85 -2.75
CA ALA A 157 10.18 -1.50 -3.08
C ALA A 157 10.17 -1.30 -4.59
N VAL A 158 9.00 -1.04 -5.18
CA VAL A 158 8.84 -0.75 -6.61
C VAL A 158 8.64 0.74 -6.79
N VAL A 159 9.38 1.37 -7.70
CA VAL A 159 9.20 2.78 -8.09
C VAL A 159 9.00 2.89 -9.59
N LEU A 160 7.81 3.37 -9.97
CA LEU A 160 7.37 3.44 -11.36
C LEU A 160 7.81 4.74 -12.06
N ASN A 161 7.66 5.87 -11.37
CA ASN A 161 7.99 7.20 -11.86
C ASN A 161 8.07 8.18 -10.68
N VAL A 162 8.82 9.26 -10.88
CA VAL A 162 9.02 10.31 -9.88
C VAL A 162 8.91 11.68 -10.57
N GLU A 163 7.81 12.37 -10.32
CA GLU A 163 7.50 13.66 -10.91
C GLU A 163 7.10 14.66 -9.81
N MET A 164 6.96 15.93 -10.18
CA MET A 164 6.44 16.93 -9.25
C MET A 164 4.93 16.79 -9.12
N ASP A 165 4.48 16.42 -7.94
CA ASP A 165 3.07 16.36 -7.56
C ASP A 165 2.90 16.79 -6.09
N HIS A 166 1.66 16.93 -5.64
CA HIS A 166 1.33 17.33 -4.28
C HIS A 166 2.03 18.64 -3.81
N PRO A 167 1.85 19.77 -4.53
CA PRO A 167 2.56 21.03 -4.25
C PRO A 167 2.17 21.63 -2.88
N ASP A 168 1.12 21.14 -2.25
CA ASP A 168 0.75 21.46 -0.86
C ASP A 168 1.69 20.82 0.17
N TYR A 169 2.48 19.81 -0.23
CA TYR A 169 3.42 19.11 0.64
C TYR A 169 4.87 19.23 0.13
N PHE A 170 5.16 18.84 -1.10
CA PHE A 170 6.49 18.94 -1.71
C PHE A 170 6.69 20.31 -2.34
N LYS A 171 7.76 21.01 -1.95
CA LYS A 171 8.08 22.35 -2.44
C LYS A 171 8.83 22.32 -3.77
N ASP A 172 9.60 21.28 -4.02
CA ASP A 172 10.45 21.11 -5.19
C ASP A 172 10.77 19.63 -5.47
N MET A 173 11.36 19.39 -6.64
CA MET A 173 11.78 18.05 -7.07
C MET A 173 12.87 17.44 -6.18
N GLU A 174 13.67 18.25 -5.50
CA GLU A 174 14.70 17.74 -4.61
C GLU A 174 14.08 17.05 -3.39
N GLN A 175 13.03 17.66 -2.82
CA GLN A 175 12.28 17.05 -1.72
C GLN A 175 11.57 15.76 -2.16
N VAL A 176 10.97 15.76 -3.35
CA VAL A 176 10.35 14.54 -3.91
C VAL A 176 11.39 13.43 -4.03
N ARG A 177 12.52 13.70 -4.69
CA ARG A 177 13.60 12.71 -4.84
C ARG A 177 14.17 12.24 -3.51
N ALA A 178 14.35 13.14 -2.55
CA ALA A 178 14.83 12.77 -1.21
C ALA A 178 13.84 11.82 -0.49
N SER A 179 12.55 12.02 -0.67
CA SER A 179 11.52 11.14 -0.12
C SER A 179 11.56 9.75 -0.76
N PHE A 180 11.57 9.66 -2.09
CA PHE A 180 11.68 8.39 -2.81
C PHE A 180 13.02 7.67 -2.55
N HIS A 181 14.12 8.42 -2.42
CA HIS A 181 15.41 7.86 -2.01
C HIS A 181 15.32 7.14 -0.65
N LYS A 182 14.69 7.77 0.35
CA LYS A 182 14.43 7.14 1.66
C LYS A 182 13.58 5.89 1.52
N TYR A 183 12.54 5.93 0.69
CA TYR A 183 11.67 4.78 0.46
C TYR A 183 12.44 3.58 -0.11
N LEU A 184 13.30 3.83 -1.11
CA LEU A 184 14.13 2.79 -1.73
C LEU A 184 15.18 2.17 -0.78
N GLN A 185 15.52 2.87 0.31
CA GLN A 185 16.44 2.34 1.33
C GLN A 185 15.75 1.44 2.36
N ILE A 186 14.42 1.48 2.48
CA ILE A 186 13.67 0.72 3.51
C ILE A 186 13.93 -0.78 3.43
N PRO A 187 13.95 -1.44 2.26
CA PRO A 187 14.23 -2.87 2.18
C PRO A 187 15.63 -3.26 2.67
N GLY A 188 16.59 -2.34 2.60
CA GLY A 188 17.97 -2.58 3.00
C GLY A 188 18.68 -3.66 2.19
N LYS A 189 19.82 -4.13 2.67
CA LYS A 189 20.66 -5.13 1.97
C LYS A 189 19.99 -6.50 1.79
N SER A 190 19.03 -6.84 2.63
CA SER A 190 18.31 -8.12 2.59
C SER A 190 17.06 -8.09 1.73
N GLY A 191 16.61 -6.91 1.34
CA GLY A 191 15.46 -6.71 0.48
C GLY A 191 15.86 -6.36 -0.96
N HIS A 192 14.94 -5.76 -1.72
CA HIS A 192 15.15 -5.45 -3.12
C HIS A 192 14.41 -4.18 -3.56
N ALA A 193 14.94 -3.48 -4.56
CA ALA A 193 14.29 -2.36 -5.22
C ALA A 193 14.09 -2.67 -6.71
N VAL A 194 12.92 -2.36 -7.25
CA VAL A 194 12.59 -2.50 -8.68
C VAL A 194 12.24 -1.13 -9.23
N ILE A 195 12.97 -0.67 -10.24
CA ILE A 195 12.96 0.75 -10.66
C ILE A 195 12.80 0.86 -12.17
N ASN A 196 11.95 1.77 -12.60
CA ASN A 196 11.82 2.13 -14.01
C ASN A 196 13.06 2.90 -14.49
N ALA A 197 13.84 2.29 -15.38
CA ALA A 197 15.03 2.91 -15.96
C ALA A 197 14.72 3.99 -17.01
N ASP A 198 13.48 4.05 -17.52
CA ASP A 198 13.05 5.11 -18.43
C ASP A 198 12.71 6.42 -17.69
N ASP A 199 12.62 6.40 -16.35
CA ASP A 199 12.39 7.57 -15.53
C ASP A 199 13.70 8.04 -14.88
N GLU A 200 14.21 9.19 -15.35
CA GLU A 200 15.47 9.73 -14.89
C GLU A 200 15.46 10.08 -13.39
N ASN A 201 14.35 10.61 -12.88
CA ASN A 201 14.22 10.95 -11.46
C ASN A 201 14.20 9.70 -10.58
N ALA A 202 13.49 8.64 -11.00
CA ALA A 202 13.49 7.36 -10.29
C ALA A 202 14.90 6.78 -10.21
N MET A 203 15.65 6.82 -11.31
CA MET A 203 17.06 6.39 -11.35
C MET A 203 17.96 7.27 -10.48
N GLN A 204 17.70 8.58 -10.40
CA GLN A 204 18.44 9.45 -9.49
C GLN A 204 18.17 9.10 -8.02
N CYS A 205 16.93 8.73 -7.67
CA CYS A 205 16.57 8.30 -6.32
C CYS A 205 17.33 7.03 -5.89
N ALA A 206 17.74 6.20 -6.83
CA ALA A 206 18.47 4.95 -6.54
C ALA A 206 19.98 5.15 -6.31
N LYS A 207 20.52 6.33 -6.56
CA LYS A 207 21.97 6.55 -6.41
C LYS A 207 22.41 6.46 -4.95
N GLY A 208 23.37 5.56 -4.69
CA GLY A 208 24.00 5.44 -3.37
C GLY A 208 23.18 4.68 -2.33
N ILE A 209 22.07 4.02 -2.72
CA ILE A 209 21.35 3.11 -1.81
C ILE A 209 22.12 1.78 -1.66
N GLU A 210 21.97 1.15 -0.51
CA GLU A 210 22.56 -0.17 -0.27
C GLU A 210 21.61 -1.34 -0.65
N THR A 211 20.34 -1.03 -0.90
CA THR A 211 19.34 -1.99 -1.35
C THR A 211 19.70 -2.50 -2.75
N PRO A 212 19.76 -3.80 -3.00
CA PRO A 212 19.95 -4.35 -4.35
C PRO A 212 18.87 -3.84 -5.31
N VAL A 213 19.27 -3.45 -6.51
CA VAL A 213 18.39 -2.84 -7.51
C VAL A 213 18.25 -3.76 -8.71
N THR A 214 17.03 -3.90 -9.21
CA THR A 214 16.69 -4.41 -10.53
C THR A 214 15.98 -3.32 -11.32
N THR A 215 16.38 -3.10 -12.54
CA THR A 215 15.80 -2.11 -13.44
C THR A 215 14.91 -2.72 -14.50
N PHE A 216 13.84 -2.02 -14.87
CA PHE A 216 13.03 -2.37 -16.04
C PHE A 216 12.88 -1.18 -16.98
N SER A 217 12.67 -1.42 -18.27
CA SER A 217 12.55 -0.40 -19.29
C SER A 217 11.66 -0.87 -20.45
N LEU A 218 10.99 0.08 -21.09
CA LEU A 218 10.33 -0.12 -22.39
C LEU A 218 11.24 0.23 -23.57
N SER A 219 12.35 0.96 -23.33
CA SER A 219 13.16 1.56 -24.39
C SER A 219 14.64 1.18 -24.33
N SER A 220 15.18 0.87 -23.16
CA SER A 220 16.61 0.70 -22.95
C SER A 220 17.04 -0.76 -22.78
N PRO A 221 17.85 -1.32 -23.69
CA PRO A 221 18.42 -2.65 -23.54
C PRO A 221 19.50 -2.74 -22.43
N ALA A 222 19.86 -1.61 -21.81
CA ALA A 222 20.79 -1.59 -20.68
C ALA A 222 20.11 -1.89 -19.34
N ALA A 223 18.77 -1.93 -19.29
CA ALA A 223 18.03 -2.36 -18.11
C ALA A 223 18.13 -3.88 -17.93
N ASP A 224 17.98 -4.34 -16.68
CA ASP A 224 18.00 -5.78 -16.36
C ASP A 224 16.86 -6.54 -17.05
N PHE A 225 15.71 -5.89 -17.15
CA PHE A 225 14.55 -6.34 -17.92
C PHE A 225 14.11 -5.25 -18.87
N TYR A 226 13.99 -5.56 -20.14
CA TYR A 226 13.48 -4.58 -21.11
C TYR A 226 12.52 -5.24 -22.12
N ALA A 227 11.53 -4.47 -22.53
CA ALA A 227 10.55 -4.94 -23.49
C ALA A 227 11.15 -4.97 -24.91
N THR A 228 10.91 -6.07 -25.62
CA THR A 228 11.19 -6.19 -27.07
C THR A 228 9.89 -6.34 -27.82
N ASN A 229 9.90 -6.05 -29.13
CA ASN A 229 8.74 -6.20 -30.00
C ASN A 229 7.48 -5.47 -29.47
N LEU A 230 7.66 -4.31 -28.81
CA LEU A 230 6.52 -3.54 -28.30
C LEU A 230 5.62 -3.06 -29.44
N HIS A 231 4.39 -3.49 -29.44
CA HIS A 231 3.38 -3.07 -30.40
C HIS A 231 2.00 -2.94 -29.74
N PHE A 232 1.11 -2.18 -30.37
CA PHE A 232 -0.24 -1.96 -29.86
C PHE A 232 -1.27 -2.61 -30.77
N VAL A 233 -2.16 -3.40 -30.20
CA VAL A 233 -3.29 -4.06 -30.89
C VAL A 233 -4.57 -3.66 -30.18
N HIS A 234 -5.48 -2.98 -30.87
CA HIS A 234 -6.73 -2.47 -30.31
C HIS A 234 -6.55 -1.67 -29.01
N GLY A 235 -5.49 -0.86 -28.93
CA GLY A 235 -5.17 -0.06 -27.76
C GLY A 235 -4.49 -0.81 -26.61
N CYS A 236 -4.25 -2.11 -26.73
CA CYS A 236 -3.52 -2.92 -25.75
C CYS A 236 -2.06 -3.07 -26.19
N GLY A 237 -1.12 -2.72 -25.30
CA GLY A 237 0.31 -2.98 -25.51
C GLY A 237 0.61 -4.48 -25.44
N ARG A 238 1.46 -4.95 -26.33
CA ARG A 238 2.05 -6.29 -26.32
C ARG A 238 3.55 -6.16 -26.47
N CYS A 239 4.31 -6.96 -25.76
CA CYS A 239 5.77 -7.02 -25.81
C CYS A 239 6.24 -8.44 -25.50
N GLU A 240 7.51 -8.69 -25.82
CA GLU A 240 8.28 -9.86 -25.41
C GLU A 240 9.39 -9.44 -24.44
#